data_7f5e17f2c0f56e09285866d11b61a8cb
#
_entry.id   7f5e17f2c0f56e09285866d11b61a8cb
#
_cell.length_a   1.000
_cell.length_b   1.000
_cell.length_c   1.000
_cell.angle_alpha   90.00
_cell.angle_beta   90.00
_cell.angle_gamma   90.00
#
_symmetry.space_group_name_H-M   'P 1'
#
loop_
_entity.id
_entity.type
_entity.pdbx_description
1 polymer ?
#
loop_
_entity_poly.entity_id
_entity_poly.type
_entity_poly.pdbx_seq_one_letter_code
_entity_poly.pdbx_strand_id
1 'polypeptide(L)'
;MGSEKTQSMFSARFWYACLAVGIIALSVVYTFSHKVDIRRCEERLTTTVEFIKDQTDSYVNYNNIAVAKSLMRGSTVIRTLEEISLDCSEAELEVYADKLWLTGISVLDQQGNVVCEYTEHGIGYARLRTDLERAPVLDVIDHPQKTYVKRVYLEDGSYADIAVHSCANNTGAVLAYRHTLASFSQKSVLSVQTLLNGYDADTVATFLVVKGSRVEASNDPELIGKDVSDDRLIQSIRKSNQSEKLTFVNVGNGMGQYYGMYSHGRNYYLYAYVPAR
;
A
#
# COMPACT_ATOMS: atom_id res chain seq x y z
N MET A 1 13.46 81.84 -25.82
CA MET A 1 13.01 80.51 -26.34
C MET A 1 13.81 79.34 -25.76
N GLY A 2 14.54 79.44 -24.64
CA GLY A 2 15.34 78.39 -24.03
C GLY A 2 14.77 77.75 -22.78
N SER A 3 13.73 78.31 -22.14
CA SER A 3 13.23 77.90 -20.85
C SER A 3 12.19 76.77 -20.91
N GLU A 4 11.38 76.67 -21.94
CA GLU A 4 10.34 75.67 -22.06
C GLU A 4 10.86 74.25 -22.39
N LYS A 5 11.95 74.13 -23.17
CA LYS A 5 12.55 72.83 -23.52
C LYS A 5 13.20 72.10 -22.34
N THR A 6 13.75 72.86 -21.39
CA THR A 6 14.39 72.33 -20.17
C THR A 6 13.35 71.82 -19.16
N GLN A 7 12.22 72.52 -19.06
CA GLN A 7 11.14 72.10 -18.18
C GLN A 7 10.45 70.77 -18.66
N SER A 8 10.28 70.59 -19.97
CA SER A 8 9.73 69.35 -20.53
C SER A 8 10.70 68.16 -20.38
N MET A 9 12.01 68.40 -20.53
CA MET A 9 13.02 67.32 -20.33
C MET A 9 13.14 66.92 -18.85
N PHE A 10 12.97 67.81 -17.92
CA PHE A 10 12.97 67.51 -16.49
C PHE A 10 11.73 66.72 -16.10
N SER A 11 10.58 67.02 -16.66
CA SER A 11 9.34 66.26 -16.42
C SER A 11 9.43 64.85 -16.99
N ALA A 12 10.00 64.69 -18.21
CA ALA A 12 10.15 63.35 -18.81
C ALA A 12 11.08 62.42 -17.99
N ARG A 13 12.23 62.95 -17.54
CA ARG A 13 13.16 62.21 -16.68
C ARG A 13 12.54 61.82 -15.33
N PHE A 14 11.71 62.65 -14.77
CA PHE A 14 10.98 62.38 -13.55
C PHE A 14 9.98 61.21 -13.76
N TRP A 15 9.22 61.24 -14.86
CA TRP A 15 8.30 60.16 -15.20
C TRP A 15 9.02 58.81 -15.44
N TYR A 16 10.18 58.83 -16.14
CA TYR A 16 10.99 57.61 -16.31
C TYR A 16 11.52 57.08 -15.00
N ALA A 17 11.96 57.96 -14.08
CA ALA A 17 12.40 57.54 -12.75
C ALA A 17 11.25 56.93 -11.92
N CYS A 18 10.07 57.54 -11.93
CA CYS A 18 8.88 56.98 -11.27
C CYS A 18 8.47 55.64 -11.86
N LEU A 19 8.53 55.46 -13.18
CA LEU A 19 8.22 54.23 -13.86
C LEU A 19 9.25 53.14 -13.50
N ALA A 20 10.53 53.43 -13.46
CA ALA A 20 11.58 52.53 -13.06
C ALA A 20 11.41 52.07 -11.60
N VAL A 21 11.12 52.97 -10.67
CA VAL A 21 10.84 52.65 -9.27
C VAL A 21 9.59 51.81 -9.15
N GLY A 22 8.54 52.10 -9.93
CA GLY A 22 7.32 51.26 -9.97
C GLY A 22 7.58 49.83 -10.44
N ILE A 23 8.37 49.63 -11.50
CA ILE A 23 8.76 48.32 -12.00
C ILE A 23 9.58 47.56 -10.96
N ILE A 24 10.54 48.19 -10.30
CA ILE A 24 11.35 47.60 -9.24
C ILE A 24 10.46 47.18 -8.07
N ALA A 25 9.56 48.04 -7.62
CA ALA A 25 8.62 47.73 -6.53
C ALA A 25 7.71 46.54 -6.86
N LEU A 26 7.14 46.53 -8.07
CA LEU A 26 6.33 45.42 -8.55
C LEU A 26 7.13 44.10 -8.63
N SER A 27 8.37 44.15 -9.12
CA SER A 27 9.26 42.97 -9.17
C SER A 27 9.58 42.45 -7.78
N VAL A 28 9.83 43.32 -6.81
CA VAL A 28 10.07 42.93 -5.41
C VAL A 28 8.81 42.29 -4.80
N VAL A 29 7.65 42.91 -4.98
CA VAL A 29 6.36 42.39 -4.47
C VAL A 29 6.06 41.02 -5.11
N TYR A 30 6.23 40.90 -6.43
CA TYR A 30 6.04 39.65 -7.14
C TYR A 30 6.97 38.54 -6.62
N THR A 31 8.27 38.86 -6.49
CA THR A 31 9.25 37.87 -6.00
C THR A 31 8.97 37.45 -4.56
N PHE A 32 8.53 38.38 -3.72
CA PHE A 32 8.17 38.09 -2.33
C PHE A 32 6.89 37.23 -2.25
N SER A 33 5.85 37.63 -2.98
CA SER A 33 4.59 36.85 -3.05
C SER A 33 4.85 35.45 -3.53
N HIS A 34 5.61 35.29 -4.61
CA HIS A 34 5.95 33.97 -5.15
C HIS A 34 6.71 33.06 -4.14
N LYS A 35 7.66 33.66 -3.39
CA LYS A 35 8.35 32.90 -2.32
C LYS A 35 7.42 32.50 -1.17
N VAL A 36 6.46 33.34 -0.81
CA VAL A 36 5.46 33.02 0.22
C VAL A 36 4.55 31.92 -0.25
N ASP A 37 4.12 31.95 -1.51
CA ASP A 37 3.25 30.91 -2.08
C ASP A 37 3.96 29.57 -2.17
N ILE A 38 5.23 29.53 -2.56
CA ILE A 38 6.05 28.30 -2.56
C ILE A 38 6.17 27.75 -1.13
N ARG A 39 6.46 28.58 -0.14
CA ARG A 39 6.55 28.13 1.26
C ARG A 39 5.24 27.54 1.77
N ARG A 40 4.12 28.19 1.49
CA ARG A 40 2.79 27.68 1.86
C ARG A 40 2.48 26.35 1.18
N CYS A 41 2.86 26.21 -0.10
CA CYS A 41 2.74 24.95 -0.83
C CYS A 41 3.59 23.86 -0.19
N GLU A 42 4.84 24.16 0.15
CA GLU A 42 5.76 23.25 0.82
C GLU A 42 5.20 22.78 2.18
N GLU A 43 4.82 23.72 3.05
CA GLU A 43 4.26 23.40 4.37
C GLU A 43 3.00 22.52 4.26
N ARG A 44 2.09 22.84 3.33
CA ARG A 44 0.87 22.05 3.12
C ARG A 44 1.19 20.64 2.60
N LEU A 45 2.05 20.52 1.59
CA LEU A 45 2.41 19.23 1.03
C LEU A 45 3.16 18.38 2.05
N THR A 46 4.12 18.96 2.78
CA THR A 46 4.87 18.25 3.81
C THR A 46 3.94 17.68 4.89
N THR A 47 3.09 18.53 5.47
CA THR A 47 2.12 18.09 6.50
C THR A 47 1.19 17.01 5.98
N THR A 48 0.70 17.15 4.73
CA THR A 48 -0.21 16.16 4.14
C THR A 48 0.51 14.84 3.84
N VAL A 49 1.74 14.90 3.30
CA VAL A 49 2.56 13.70 3.02
C VAL A 49 2.92 12.98 4.31
N GLU A 50 3.33 13.68 5.36
CA GLU A 50 3.59 13.10 6.67
C GLU A 50 2.33 12.39 7.23
N PHE A 51 1.18 13.07 7.19
CA PHE A 51 -0.08 12.47 7.62
C PHE A 51 -0.45 11.21 6.83
N ILE A 52 -0.39 11.26 5.49
CA ILE A 52 -0.69 10.09 4.63
C ILE A 52 0.28 8.95 4.92
N LYS A 53 1.57 9.25 5.10
CA LYS A 53 2.59 8.26 5.46
C LYS A 53 2.28 7.58 6.79
N ASP A 54 2.03 8.36 7.84
CA ASP A 54 1.72 7.83 9.17
C ASP A 54 0.46 6.98 9.17
N GLN A 55 -0.59 7.40 8.45
CA GLN A 55 -1.80 6.62 8.29
C GLN A 55 -1.57 5.34 7.48
N THR A 56 -0.77 5.42 6.41
CA THR A 56 -0.43 4.24 5.60
C THR A 56 0.34 3.22 6.43
N ASP A 57 1.35 3.64 7.18
CA ASP A 57 2.13 2.77 8.07
C ASP A 57 1.24 2.17 9.17
N SER A 58 0.32 2.94 9.71
CA SER A 58 -0.65 2.48 10.71
C SER A 58 -1.60 1.43 10.12
N TYR A 59 -2.11 1.63 8.90
CA TYR A 59 -2.99 0.67 8.23
C TYR A 59 -2.26 -0.63 7.88
N VAL A 60 -1.04 -0.55 7.36
CA VAL A 60 -0.20 -1.73 7.08
C VAL A 60 0.05 -2.50 8.36
N ASN A 61 0.40 -1.82 9.45
CA ASN A 61 0.66 -2.45 10.74
C ASN A 61 -0.61 -3.11 11.31
N TYR A 62 -1.74 -2.43 11.27
CA TYR A 62 -3.03 -2.98 11.72
C TYR A 62 -3.40 -4.25 10.94
N ASN A 63 -3.30 -4.21 9.61
CA ASN A 63 -3.61 -5.35 8.76
C ASN A 63 -2.67 -6.53 9.03
N ASN A 64 -1.38 -6.28 9.22
CA ASN A 64 -0.40 -7.32 9.58
C ASN A 64 -0.69 -7.95 10.95
N ILE A 65 -1.06 -7.15 11.95
CA ILE A 65 -1.45 -7.64 13.27
C ILE A 65 -2.72 -8.50 13.17
N ALA A 66 -3.69 -8.09 12.38
CA ALA A 66 -4.93 -8.87 12.18
C ALA A 66 -4.64 -10.23 11.54
N VAL A 67 -3.76 -10.28 10.53
CA VAL A 67 -3.28 -11.54 9.93
C VAL A 67 -2.56 -12.39 10.96
N ALA A 68 -1.60 -11.83 11.69
CA ALA A 68 -0.84 -12.55 12.71
C ALA A 68 -1.76 -13.15 13.79
N LYS A 69 -2.74 -12.39 14.28
CA LYS A 69 -3.72 -12.88 15.26
C LYS A 69 -4.54 -14.05 14.73
N SER A 70 -4.97 -13.98 13.46
CA SER A 70 -5.73 -15.08 12.84
C SER A 70 -4.89 -16.34 12.71
N LEU A 71 -3.64 -16.22 12.25
CA LEU A 71 -2.70 -17.34 12.13
C LEU A 71 -2.34 -17.95 13.49
N MET A 72 -2.16 -17.12 14.53
CA MET A 72 -1.94 -17.62 15.90
C MET A 72 -3.12 -18.41 16.43
N ARG A 73 -4.36 -17.99 16.13
CA ARG A 73 -5.56 -18.77 16.47
C ARG A 73 -5.55 -20.12 15.74
N GLY A 74 -5.24 -20.13 14.44
CA GLY A 74 -5.08 -21.36 13.67
C GLY A 74 -4.05 -22.31 14.28
N SER A 75 -2.89 -21.80 14.66
CA SER A 75 -1.85 -22.58 15.37
C SER A 75 -2.32 -23.16 16.71
N THR A 76 -3.13 -22.42 17.45
CA THR A 76 -3.70 -22.93 18.72
C THR A 76 -4.75 -24.00 18.47
N VAL A 77 -5.62 -23.78 17.49
CA VAL A 77 -6.68 -24.72 17.11
C VAL A 77 -6.09 -26.04 16.61
N ILE A 78 -5.07 -26.02 15.74
CA ILE A 78 -4.50 -27.24 15.17
C ILE A 78 -3.92 -28.17 16.26
N ARG A 79 -3.40 -27.61 17.34
CA ARG A 79 -2.91 -28.41 18.47
C ARG A 79 -4.00 -29.20 19.16
N THR A 80 -5.24 -28.77 19.11
CA THR A 80 -6.38 -29.56 19.63
C THR A 80 -6.74 -30.72 18.73
N LEU A 81 -6.17 -30.77 17.51
CA LEU A 81 -6.36 -31.83 16.54
C LEU A 81 -5.20 -32.83 16.53
N GLU A 82 -4.25 -32.74 17.46
CA GLU A 82 -3.10 -33.69 17.57
C GLU A 82 -3.53 -35.14 17.75
N GLU A 83 -4.72 -35.37 18.25
CA GLU A 83 -5.25 -36.73 18.48
C GLU A 83 -5.87 -37.38 17.22
N ILE A 84 -6.02 -36.57 16.13
CA ILE A 84 -6.59 -37.10 14.89
C ILE A 84 -5.60 -38.08 14.24
N SER A 85 -6.09 -39.29 13.98
CA SER A 85 -5.34 -40.35 13.28
C SER A 85 -5.70 -40.41 11.80
N LEU A 86 -4.94 -41.17 11.00
CA LEU A 86 -5.24 -41.41 9.58
C LEU A 86 -6.54 -42.20 9.38
N ASP A 87 -7.01 -42.93 10.40
CA ASP A 87 -8.23 -43.76 10.34
C ASP A 87 -9.52 -42.97 10.63
N CYS A 88 -9.43 -41.61 10.76
CA CYS A 88 -10.60 -40.79 11.02
C CYS A 88 -11.57 -40.79 9.83
N SER A 89 -12.86 -40.65 10.13
CA SER A 89 -13.91 -40.52 9.14
C SER A 89 -14.23 -39.04 8.85
N GLU A 90 -14.83 -38.79 7.68
CA GLU A 90 -15.32 -37.42 7.31
C GLU A 90 -16.30 -36.88 8.37
N ALA A 91 -17.20 -37.71 8.90
CA ALA A 91 -18.15 -37.33 9.94
C ALA A 91 -17.48 -36.89 11.25
N GLU A 92 -16.35 -37.49 11.63
CA GLU A 92 -15.56 -37.04 12.78
C GLU A 92 -14.88 -35.71 12.50
N LEU A 93 -14.36 -35.51 11.29
CA LEU A 93 -13.76 -34.22 10.88
C LEU A 93 -14.80 -33.12 10.85
N GLU A 94 -16.04 -33.39 10.41
CA GLU A 94 -17.16 -32.44 10.46
C GLU A 94 -17.43 -31.95 11.90
N VAL A 95 -17.51 -32.90 12.85
CA VAL A 95 -17.71 -32.57 14.27
C VAL A 95 -16.58 -31.68 14.83
N TYR A 96 -15.33 -31.97 14.44
CA TYR A 96 -14.19 -31.10 14.84
C TYR A 96 -14.26 -29.74 14.19
N ALA A 97 -14.60 -29.68 12.89
CA ALA A 97 -14.69 -28.42 12.15
C ALA A 97 -15.76 -27.50 12.76
N ASP A 98 -16.92 -28.03 13.07
CA ASP A 98 -18.02 -27.28 13.71
C ASP A 98 -17.63 -26.75 15.09
N LYS A 99 -17.05 -27.60 15.97
CA LYS A 99 -16.61 -27.21 17.30
C LYS A 99 -15.55 -26.12 17.30
N LEU A 100 -14.66 -26.13 16.32
CA LEU A 100 -13.50 -25.24 16.23
C LEU A 100 -13.69 -24.08 15.24
N TRP A 101 -14.89 -23.98 14.65
CA TRP A 101 -15.23 -22.92 13.69
C TRP A 101 -14.25 -22.91 12.49
N LEU A 102 -13.94 -24.08 11.98
CA LEU A 102 -13.12 -24.30 10.80
C LEU A 102 -14.01 -24.46 9.57
N THR A 103 -13.53 -24.05 8.41
CA THR A 103 -14.19 -24.30 7.14
C THR A 103 -13.86 -25.67 6.59
N GLY A 104 -12.71 -26.22 6.97
CA GLY A 104 -12.36 -27.58 6.58
C GLY A 104 -11.12 -28.10 7.30
N ILE A 105 -11.02 -29.42 7.25
CA ILE A 105 -9.90 -30.21 7.81
C ILE A 105 -9.54 -31.27 6.78
N SER A 106 -8.26 -31.37 6.45
CA SER A 106 -7.72 -32.43 5.58
C SER A 106 -6.66 -33.24 6.35
N VAL A 107 -6.75 -34.54 6.29
CA VAL A 107 -5.75 -35.44 6.86
C VAL A 107 -4.89 -35.99 5.73
N LEU A 108 -3.59 -35.84 5.87
CA LEU A 108 -2.59 -36.17 4.86
C LEU A 108 -1.71 -37.33 5.32
N ASP A 109 -1.36 -38.23 4.38
CA ASP A 109 -0.39 -39.29 4.61
C ASP A 109 1.08 -38.72 4.66
N GLN A 110 2.05 -39.63 4.86
CA GLN A 110 3.47 -39.27 4.87
C GLN A 110 3.96 -38.69 3.55
N GLN A 111 3.29 -38.91 2.45
CA GLN A 111 3.59 -38.38 1.14
C GLN A 111 2.86 -37.05 0.85
N GLY A 112 2.02 -36.60 1.79
CA GLY A 112 1.20 -35.39 1.67
C GLY A 112 0.01 -35.57 0.73
N ASN A 113 -0.52 -36.82 0.56
CA ASN A 113 -1.75 -37.07 -0.14
C ASN A 113 -2.93 -37.08 0.85
N VAL A 114 -4.10 -36.66 0.39
CA VAL A 114 -5.32 -36.64 1.22
C VAL A 114 -5.79 -38.06 1.48
N VAL A 115 -5.94 -38.41 2.73
CA VAL A 115 -6.54 -39.67 3.20
C VAL A 115 -8.01 -39.48 3.52
N CYS A 116 -8.31 -38.38 4.24
CA CYS A 116 -9.67 -38.03 4.62
C CYS A 116 -9.80 -36.50 4.61
N GLU A 117 -10.95 -35.97 4.24
CA GLU A 117 -11.19 -34.52 4.16
C GLU A 117 -12.65 -34.21 4.46
N TYR A 118 -12.86 -33.13 5.22
CA TYR A 118 -14.13 -32.44 5.36
C TYR A 118 -13.98 -30.98 4.91
N THR A 119 -14.97 -30.50 4.15
CA THR A 119 -15.00 -29.09 3.69
C THR A 119 -16.42 -28.59 3.55
N GLU A 120 -16.74 -27.46 4.21
CA GLU A 120 -18.07 -26.87 4.21
C GLU A 120 -18.45 -26.25 2.85
N HIS A 121 -17.49 -25.69 2.11
CA HIS A 121 -17.75 -24.89 0.90
C HIS A 121 -17.02 -25.39 -0.36
N GLY A 122 -16.60 -26.63 -0.39
CA GLY A 122 -15.92 -27.23 -1.56
C GLY A 122 -14.54 -26.65 -1.87
N ILE A 123 -13.95 -25.90 -0.91
CA ILE A 123 -12.56 -25.42 -1.02
C ILE A 123 -11.68 -26.44 -0.33
N GLY A 124 -11.50 -27.61 -0.96
CA GLY A 124 -10.67 -28.66 -0.42
C GLY A 124 -9.17 -28.41 -0.60
N TYR A 125 -8.38 -29.30 0.01
CA TYR A 125 -6.92 -29.29 -0.09
C TYR A 125 -6.40 -29.22 -1.52
N ALA A 126 -7.08 -29.89 -2.46
CA ALA A 126 -6.71 -29.88 -3.88
C ALA A 126 -6.64 -28.45 -4.46
N ARG A 127 -7.56 -27.56 -4.06
CA ARG A 127 -7.57 -26.16 -4.47
C ARG A 127 -6.52 -25.34 -3.71
N LEU A 128 -6.40 -25.54 -2.41
CA LEU A 128 -5.43 -24.88 -1.57
C LEU A 128 -3.98 -25.26 -1.92
N ARG A 129 -3.77 -26.49 -2.40
CA ARG A 129 -2.46 -27.03 -2.78
C ARG A 129 -1.79 -26.26 -3.90
N THR A 130 -2.54 -25.64 -4.80
CA THR A 130 -1.98 -24.84 -5.91
C THR A 130 -1.17 -23.65 -5.38
N ASP A 131 -1.62 -23.06 -4.26
CA ASP A 131 -1.03 -21.87 -3.64
C ASP A 131 -0.24 -22.20 -2.36
N LEU A 132 -0.24 -23.46 -1.94
CA LEU A 132 0.52 -24.00 -0.81
C LEU A 132 1.85 -24.56 -1.28
N GLU A 133 2.92 -24.07 -0.69
CA GLU A 133 4.22 -24.70 -0.87
C GLU A 133 4.21 -26.08 -0.23
N ARG A 134 4.46 -27.13 -1.03
CA ARG A 134 4.44 -28.52 -0.55
C ARG A 134 5.54 -28.81 0.47
N ALA A 135 6.71 -28.22 0.30
CA ALA A 135 7.87 -28.46 1.15
C ALA A 135 7.63 -28.19 2.65
N PRO A 136 7.03 -27.05 3.08
CA PRO A 136 6.71 -26.83 4.48
C PRO A 136 5.69 -27.80 5.07
N VAL A 137 4.76 -28.32 4.27
CA VAL A 137 3.78 -29.32 4.73
C VAL A 137 4.50 -30.65 5.02
N LEU A 138 5.38 -31.08 4.12
CA LEU A 138 6.20 -32.30 4.34
C LEU A 138 7.20 -32.12 5.49
N ASP A 139 7.75 -30.92 5.67
CA ASP A 139 8.65 -30.62 6.79
C ASP A 139 7.96 -30.77 8.18
N VAL A 140 6.66 -30.52 8.26
CA VAL A 140 5.88 -30.78 9.48
C VAL A 140 5.72 -32.28 9.74
N ILE A 141 5.60 -33.10 8.69
CA ILE A 141 5.53 -34.57 8.80
C ILE A 141 6.87 -35.11 9.33
N ASP A 142 7.99 -34.63 8.80
CA ASP A 142 9.34 -35.03 9.18
C ASP A 142 9.75 -34.49 10.56
N HIS A 143 9.13 -33.38 11.00
CA HIS A 143 9.43 -32.72 12.28
C HIS A 143 8.14 -32.44 13.07
N PRO A 144 7.61 -33.43 13.79
CA PRO A 144 6.29 -33.39 14.41
C PRO A 144 6.00 -32.25 15.39
N GLN A 145 7.04 -31.65 15.98
CA GLN A 145 6.90 -30.51 16.89
C GLN A 145 6.70 -29.16 16.19
N LYS A 146 6.85 -29.13 14.86
CA LYS A 146 6.63 -27.92 14.08
C LYS A 146 5.14 -27.72 13.78
N THR A 147 4.74 -26.47 13.69
CA THR A 147 3.43 -26.07 13.17
C THR A 147 3.68 -25.07 12.03
N TYR A 148 3.11 -25.35 10.89
CA TYR A 148 3.14 -24.43 9.74
C TYR A 148 1.85 -23.65 9.69
N VAL A 149 1.95 -22.31 9.53
CA VAL A 149 0.79 -21.43 9.39
C VAL A 149 1.00 -20.47 8.24
N LYS A 150 -0.02 -20.30 7.40
CA LYS A 150 0.05 -19.40 6.24
C LYS A 150 -1.33 -18.87 5.89
N ARG A 151 -1.40 -17.61 5.40
CA ARG A 151 -2.56 -17.09 4.66
C ARG A 151 -2.33 -17.30 3.17
N VAL A 152 -3.27 -17.95 2.52
CA VAL A 152 -3.32 -18.17 1.08
C VAL A 152 -4.43 -17.29 0.51
N TYR A 153 -4.09 -16.44 -0.47
CA TYR A 153 -5.07 -15.64 -1.20
C TYR A 153 -5.52 -16.40 -2.44
N LEU A 154 -6.83 -16.42 -2.66
CA LEU A 154 -7.43 -17.11 -3.78
C LEU A 154 -7.75 -16.11 -4.90
N GLU A 155 -7.88 -16.59 -6.14
CA GLU A 155 -8.11 -15.77 -7.34
C GLU A 155 -9.40 -14.93 -7.27
N ASP A 156 -10.41 -15.38 -6.53
CA ASP A 156 -11.67 -14.67 -6.31
C ASP A 156 -11.58 -13.53 -5.29
N GLY A 157 -10.38 -13.23 -4.76
CA GLY A 157 -10.15 -12.24 -3.73
C GLY A 157 -10.50 -12.68 -2.31
N SER A 158 -10.90 -13.92 -2.13
CA SER A 158 -11.03 -14.56 -0.82
C SER A 158 -9.67 -15.02 -0.29
N TYR A 159 -9.62 -15.48 0.96
CA TYR A 159 -8.40 -16.08 1.52
C TYR A 159 -8.71 -17.22 2.47
N ALA A 160 -7.73 -18.11 2.64
CA ALA A 160 -7.75 -19.16 3.65
C ALA A 160 -6.57 -18.96 4.62
N ASP A 161 -6.86 -18.94 5.91
CA ASP A 161 -5.86 -19.04 6.98
C ASP A 161 -5.69 -20.52 7.31
N ILE A 162 -4.50 -21.03 7.04
CA ILE A 162 -4.18 -22.46 7.10
C ILE A 162 -3.22 -22.69 8.25
N ALA A 163 -3.43 -23.79 8.97
CA ALA A 163 -2.49 -24.34 9.92
C ALA A 163 -2.27 -25.82 9.62
N VAL A 164 -1.03 -26.30 9.73
CA VAL A 164 -0.65 -27.71 9.53
C VAL A 164 0.16 -28.18 10.74
N HIS A 165 -0.16 -29.36 11.21
CA HIS A 165 0.55 -30.04 12.29
C HIS A 165 0.61 -31.56 12.02
N SER A 166 1.51 -32.29 12.67
CA SER A 166 1.58 -33.72 12.51
C SER A 166 0.34 -34.43 13.07
N CYS A 167 -0.07 -35.54 12.45
CA CYS A 167 -1.08 -36.44 13.00
C CYS A 167 -0.61 -37.15 14.27
N ALA A 168 -1.55 -37.79 14.99
CA ALA A 168 -1.25 -38.76 16.02
C ALA A 168 -0.24 -39.78 15.52
N ASN A 169 0.72 -40.17 16.36
CA ASN A 169 1.78 -41.12 16.06
C ASN A 169 2.72 -40.74 14.88
N ASN A 170 2.73 -39.48 14.45
CA ASN A 170 3.60 -38.96 13.39
C ASN A 170 3.45 -39.69 12.05
N THR A 171 2.27 -40.20 11.75
CA THR A 171 1.98 -40.97 10.53
C THR A 171 1.61 -40.13 9.32
N GLY A 172 1.46 -38.83 9.53
CA GLY A 172 1.07 -37.87 8.49
C GLY A 172 0.88 -36.47 9.06
N ALA A 173 0.05 -35.67 8.43
CA ALA A 173 -0.28 -34.30 8.89
C ALA A 173 -1.77 -34.03 8.88
N VAL A 174 -2.21 -33.16 9.79
CA VAL A 174 -3.54 -32.54 9.78
C VAL A 174 -3.38 -31.13 9.29
N LEU A 175 -4.17 -30.75 8.28
CA LEU A 175 -4.29 -29.40 7.76
C LEU A 175 -5.68 -28.88 8.10
N ALA A 176 -5.74 -27.82 8.89
CA ALA A 176 -6.98 -27.14 9.22
C ALA A 176 -6.99 -25.75 8.62
N TYR A 177 -8.13 -25.29 8.12
CA TYR A 177 -8.22 -23.98 7.53
C TYR A 177 -9.54 -23.29 7.80
N ARG A 178 -9.49 -21.96 7.78
CA ARG A 178 -10.62 -21.06 7.83
C ARG A 178 -10.66 -20.19 6.57
N HIS A 179 -11.69 -20.38 5.77
CA HIS A 179 -11.92 -19.59 4.58
C HIS A 179 -12.67 -18.28 4.92
N THR A 180 -12.24 -17.19 4.33
CA THR A 180 -12.87 -15.88 4.46
C THR A 180 -13.24 -15.36 3.08
N LEU A 181 -14.53 -15.13 2.85
CA LEU A 181 -15.08 -14.66 1.58
C LEU A 181 -14.50 -13.29 1.17
N ALA A 182 -14.37 -13.05 -0.14
CA ALA A 182 -13.87 -11.81 -0.71
C ALA A 182 -14.67 -10.58 -0.23
N SER A 183 -15.98 -10.69 -0.13
CA SER A 183 -16.86 -9.61 0.35
C SER A 183 -16.57 -9.17 1.79
N PHE A 184 -16.13 -10.10 2.64
CA PHE A 184 -15.73 -9.82 4.02
C PHE A 184 -14.29 -9.32 4.09
N SER A 185 -13.40 -9.92 3.30
CA SER A 185 -11.99 -9.52 3.18
C SER A 185 -11.86 -8.03 2.81
N GLN A 186 -12.59 -7.59 1.78
CA GLN A 186 -12.55 -6.20 1.32
C GLN A 186 -13.06 -5.18 2.35
N LYS A 187 -14.02 -5.56 3.20
CA LYS A 187 -14.60 -4.68 4.22
C LYS A 187 -13.73 -4.58 5.49
N SER A 188 -12.94 -5.59 5.77
CA SER A 188 -12.17 -5.70 7.02
C SER A 188 -10.76 -5.13 6.93
N VAL A 189 -10.27 -4.88 5.71
CA VAL A 189 -8.92 -4.36 5.46
C VAL A 189 -8.96 -2.84 5.32
N LEU A 190 -8.18 -2.14 6.14
CA LEU A 190 -7.99 -0.70 5.99
C LEU A 190 -7.22 -0.43 4.70
N SER A 191 -7.83 0.34 3.81
CA SER A 191 -7.31 0.63 2.48
C SER A 191 -6.73 2.03 2.40
N VAL A 192 -5.48 2.13 1.94
CA VAL A 192 -4.83 3.42 1.65
C VAL A 192 -5.56 4.16 0.54
N GLN A 193 -6.18 3.44 -0.40
CA GLN A 193 -7.01 4.06 -1.45
C GLN A 193 -8.18 4.83 -0.85
N THR A 194 -8.85 4.29 0.18
CA THR A 194 -9.95 5.00 0.86
C THR A 194 -9.47 6.28 1.53
N LEU A 195 -8.25 6.28 2.07
CA LEU A 195 -7.64 7.49 2.63
C LEU A 195 -7.40 8.53 1.53
N LEU A 196 -6.84 8.11 0.39
CA LEU A 196 -6.51 9.03 -0.71
C LEU A 196 -7.74 9.59 -1.43
N ASN A 197 -8.83 8.85 -1.49
CA ASN A 197 -10.09 9.32 -2.09
C ASN A 197 -10.67 10.58 -1.42
N GLY A 198 -10.21 10.94 -0.21
CA GLY A 198 -10.57 12.18 0.47
C GLY A 198 -9.85 13.44 -0.03
N TYR A 199 -8.85 13.28 -0.92
CA TYR A 199 -8.08 14.39 -1.47
C TYR A 199 -8.43 14.60 -2.95
N ASP A 200 -8.71 15.85 -3.30
CA ASP A 200 -8.92 16.24 -4.69
C ASP A 200 -7.57 16.55 -5.35
N ALA A 201 -7.25 15.85 -6.44
CA ALA A 201 -5.99 15.99 -7.16
C ALA A 201 -5.80 17.37 -7.78
N ASP A 202 -6.88 18.02 -8.24
CA ASP A 202 -6.84 19.32 -8.90
C ASP A 202 -6.62 20.48 -7.93
N THR A 203 -7.14 20.36 -6.70
CA THR A 203 -7.13 21.45 -5.72
C THR A 203 -6.04 21.32 -4.66
N VAL A 204 -5.60 20.11 -4.36
CA VAL A 204 -4.59 19.85 -3.32
C VAL A 204 -3.25 19.46 -3.92
N ALA A 205 -3.17 18.25 -4.44
CA ALA A 205 -2.01 17.66 -5.08
C ALA A 205 -2.38 16.26 -5.60
N THR A 206 -1.61 15.74 -6.55
CA THR A 206 -1.67 14.32 -6.89
C THR A 206 -0.78 13.54 -5.92
N PHE A 207 -1.36 12.52 -5.27
CA PHE A 207 -0.67 11.61 -4.35
C PHE A 207 -0.61 10.21 -4.93
N LEU A 208 0.55 9.57 -4.86
CA LEU A 208 0.78 8.20 -5.33
C LEU A 208 1.44 7.38 -4.23
N VAL A 209 0.84 6.26 -3.89
CA VAL A 209 1.50 5.21 -3.10
C VAL A 209 1.98 4.14 -4.07
N VAL A 210 3.29 3.99 -4.18
CA VAL A 210 3.96 3.10 -5.14
C VAL A 210 4.68 1.99 -4.40
N LYS A 211 4.41 0.74 -4.79
CA LYS A 211 5.09 -0.45 -4.26
C LYS A 211 5.83 -1.14 -5.39
N GLY A 212 7.13 -1.29 -5.23
CA GLY A 212 8.00 -1.65 -6.36
C GLY A 212 7.99 -0.56 -7.42
N SER A 213 7.40 -0.83 -8.58
CA SER A 213 7.17 0.15 -9.66
C SER A 213 5.70 0.48 -9.91
N ARG A 214 4.77 -0.21 -9.23
CA ARG A 214 3.34 -0.12 -9.49
C ARG A 214 2.65 0.82 -8.52
N VAL A 215 1.74 1.65 -9.03
CA VAL A 215 0.86 2.49 -8.21
C VAL A 215 -0.20 1.62 -7.54
N GLU A 216 -0.13 1.50 -6.22
CA GLU A 216 -1.09 0.74 -5.41
C GLU A 216 -2.33 1.58 -5.07
N ALA A 217 -2.13 2.88 -4.83
CA ALA A 217 -3.21 3.82 -4.51
C ALA A 217 -2.88 5.22 -5.01
N SER A 218 -3.92 5.96 -5.41
CA SER A 218 -3.82 7.35 -5.85
C SER A 218 -5.15 8.07 -5.66
N ASN A 219 -5.12 9.38 -5.43
CA ASN A 219 -6.30 10.25 -5.54
C ASN A 219 -6.65 10.62 -6.99
N ASP A 220 -5.79 10.25 -7.95
CA ASP A 220 -6.11 10.25 -9.38
C ASP A 220 -6.38 8.78 -9.81
N PRO A 221 -7.65 8.41 -10.08
CA PRO A 221 -8.01 7.03 -10.42
C PRO A 221 -7.33 6.50 -11.67
N GLU A 222 -6.95 7.38 -12.61
CA GLU A 222 -6.31 6.97 -13.85
C GLU A 222 -4.89 6.44 -13.64
N LEU A 223 -4.26 6.76 -12.51
CA LEU A 223 -2.90 6.35 -12.20
C LEU A 223 -2.84 5.00 -11.48
N ILE A 224 -3.94 4.54 -10.90
CA ILE A 224 -3.99 3.28 -10.13
C ILE A 224 -3.63 2.09 -11.03
N GLY A 225 -2.71 1.27 -10.56
CA GLY A 225 -2.25 0.08 -11.26
C GLY A 225 -1.20 0.31 -12.34
N LYS A 226 -0.90 1.58 -12.70
CA LYS A 226 0.14 1.89 -13.68
C LYS A 226 1.54 1.58 -13.13
N ASP A 227 2.41 1.16 -14.03
CA ASP A 227 3.85 1.09 -13.78
C ASP A 227 4.47 2.48 -13.99
N VAL A 228 5.21 2.95 -12.99
CA VAL A 228 5.85 4.27 -13.00
C VAL A 228 7.38 4.19 -13.07
N SER A 229 7.93 3.01 -13.41
CA SER A 229 9.37 2.83 -13.58
C SER A 229 10.00 3.78 -14.59
N ASP A 230 9.28 4.05 -15.69
CA ASP A 230 9.71 4.92 -16.79
C ASP A 230 9.06 6.31 -16.76
N ASP A 231 8.26 6.61 -15.73
CA ASP A 231 7.63 7.92 -15.58
C ASP A 231 8.69 9.00 -15.27
N ARG A 232 8.82 9.95 -16.20
CA ARG A 232 9.84 11.00 -16.12
C ARG A 232 9.67 11.94 -14.95
N LEU A 233 8.42 12.25 -14.55
CA LEU A 233 8.12 13.11 -13.43
C LEU A 233 8.54 12.42 -12.13
N ILE A 234 8.10 11.18 -11.93
CA ILE A 234 8.43 10.37 -10.75
C ILE A 234 9.95 10.15 -10.64
N GLN A 235 10.60 9.79 -11.75
CA GLN A 235 12.05 9.66 -11.78
C GLN A 235 12.77 10.97 -11.44
N SER A 236 12.27 12.11 -11.92
CA SER A 236 12.89 13.41 -11.65
C SER A 236 12.71 13.83 -10.18
N ILE A 237 11.53 13.59 -9.59
CA ILE A 237 11.30 13.80 -8.16
C ILE A 237 12.26 12.92 -7.34
N ARG A 238 12.40 11.65 -7.71
CA ARG A 238 13.27 10.70 -7.00
C ARG A 238 14.77 11.04 -7.14
N LYS A 239 15.20 11.48 -8.31
CA LYS A 239 16.60 11.87 -8.59
C LYS A 239 17.06 13.10 -7.81
N SER A 240 16.15 13.94 -7.34
CA SER A 240 16.49 15.08 -6.49
C SER A 240 17.16 14.65 -5.17
N ASN A 241 17.07 13.36 -4.82
CA ASN A 241 17.66 12.70 -3.65
C ASN A 241 17.39 13.40 -2.30
N GLN A 242 16.32 14.20 -2.23
CA GLN A 242 15.89 14.90 -1.03
C GLN A 242 14.51 14.39 -0.62
N SER A 243 14.50 13.29 0.17
CA SER A 243 13.26 12.82 0.80
C SER A 243 12.64 13.93 1.65
N GLU A 244 11.31 14.06 1.58
CA GLU A 244 10.51 14.98 2.39
C GLU A 244 10.77 16.47 2.14
N LYS A 245 11.42 16.81 1.03
CA LYS A 245 11.61 18.21 0.60
C LYS A 245 10.95 18.49 -0.73
N LEU A 246 10.35 19.67 -0.82
CA LEU A 246 9.77 20.16 -2.07
C LEU A 246 10.88 20.45 -3.09
N THR A 247 10.75 19.84 -4.25
CA THR A 247 11.67 20.01 -5.38
C THR A 247 10.93 20.55 -6.59
N PHE A 248 11.51 21.56 -7.23
CA PHE A 248 11.04 22.02 -8.52
C PHE A 248 11.57 21.09 -9.62
N VAL A 249 10.67 20.58 -10.43
CA VAL A 249 10.96 19.63 -11.51
C VAL A 249 10.44 20.16 -12.83
N ASN A 250 11.33 20.25 -13.83
CA ASN A 250 10.97 20.54 -15.21
C ASN A 250 11.09 19.24 -16.03
N VAL A 251 9.96 18.70 -16.45
CA VAL A 251 9.94 17.37 -17.11
C VAL A 251 10.36 17.46 -18.57
N GLY A 252 10.43 18.66 -19.15
CA GLY A 252 10.78 18.84 -20.56
C GLY A 252 9.71 18.33 -21.54
N ASN A 253 9.97 18.45 -22.85
CA ASN A 253 9.11 17.94 -23.93
C ASN A 253 7.61 18.33 -23.84
N GLY A 254 7.30 19.49 -23.27
CA GLY A 254 5.91 19.97 -23.13
C GLY A 254 5.09 19.34 -22.01
N MET A 255 5.68 18.48 -21.16
CA MET A 255 4.98 17.88 -20.02
C MET A 255 4.77 18.84 -18.85
N GLY A 256 5.41 20.02 -18.84
CA GLY A 256 5.21 21.05 -17.83
C GLY A 256 6.22 21.06 -16.69
N GLN A 257 5.97 21.98 -15.76
CA GLN A 257 6.77 22.20 -14.56
C GLN A 257 5.95 21.83 -13.34
N TYR A 258 6.59 21.21 -12.35
CA TYR A 258 5.93 20.70 -11.15
C TYR A 258 6.74 21.02 -9.90
N TYR A 259 6.04 21.16 -8.80
CA TYR A 259 6.61 21.02 -7.47
C TYR A 259 6.28 19.63 -6.98
N GLY A 260 7.29 18.84 -6.67
CA GLY A 260 7.12 17.46 -6.24
C GLY A 260 7.94 17.15 -5.01
N MET A 261 7.48 16.16 -4.26
CA MET A 261 8.22 15.57 -3.14
C MET A 261 7.95 14.08 -3.07
N TYR A 262 8.81 13.35 -2.38
CA TYR A 262 8.57 11.97 -2.04
C TYR A 262 8.95 11.68 -0.60
N SER A 263 8.32 10.66 -0.04
CA SER A 263 8.67 10.10 1.26
C SER A 263 8.79 8.58 1.13
N HIS A 264 9.63 7.96 1.95
CA HIS A 264 9.86 6.54 1.97
C HIS A 264 9.16 5.90 3.16
N GLY A 265 8.22 5.00 2.91
CA GLY A 265 7.63 4.12 3.90
C GLY A 265 8.41 2.79 4.02
N ARG A 266 7.89 1.84 4.80
CA ARG A 266 8.58 0.57 5.10
C ARG A 266 8.85 -0.28 3.85
N ASN A 267 7.92 -0.34 2.91
CA ASN A 267 7.99 -1.10 1.67
C ASN A 267 7.26 -0.43 0.50
N TYR A 268 7.10 0.88 0.55
CA TYR A 268 6.47 1.70 -0.48
C TYR A 268 7.13 3.08 -0.55
N TYR A 269 6.86 3.80 -1.64
CA TYR A 269 7.16 5.22 -1.80
C TYR A 269 5.85 6.00 -1.87
N LEU A 270 5.78 7.12 -1.18
CA LEU A 270 4.71 8.10 -1.32
C LEU A 270 5.25 9.29 -2.11
N TYR A 271 4.65 9.58 -3.26
CA TYR A 271 4.94 10.74 -4.08
C TYR A 271 3.79 11.73 -3.99
N ALA A 272 4.12 13.01 -3.96
CA ALA A 272 3.16 14.10 -4.05
C ALA A 272 3.67 15.13 -5.03
N TYR A 273 2.81 15.65 -5.92
CA TYR A 273 3.19 16.70 -6.85
C TYR A 273 2.02 17.59 -7.24
N VAL A 274 2.34 18.85 -7.56
CA VAL A 274 1.41 19.85 -8.08
C VAL A 274 2.03 20.54 -9.29
N PRO A 275 1.24 20.98 -10.29
CA PRO A 275 1.73 21.82 -11.37
C PRO A 275 2.29 23.13 -10.82
N ALA A 276 3.46 23.56 -11.29
CA ALA A 276 4.01 24.89 -11.01
C ALA A 276 3.26 25.89 -11.89
N ARG A 277 2.36 26.67 -11.27
CA ARG A 277 1.58 27.73 -11.91
C ARG A 277 2.38 29.04 -11.98
#